data_df32abd61fec660b896666e00edb8f9b
#
_entry.id   df32abd61fec660b896666e00edb8f9b
#
_cell.length_a   1.000
_cell.length_b   1.000
_cell.length_c   1.000
_cell.angle_alpha   90.00
_cell.angle_beta   90.00
_cell.angle_gamma   90.00
#
_symmetry.space_group_name_H-M   'P 1'
#
loop_
_entity.id
_entity.type
_entity.pdbx_description
1 polymer ?
#
loop_
_entity_poly.entity_id
_entity_poly.type
_entity_poly.pdbx_seq_one_letter_code
_entity_poly.pdbx_strand_id
1 'polypeptide(L)'
;VFLEEDGVDYLCAAPHKGLYAPMGTGLLVTARGGELDTILEGGTGTNSVSLEQPEEMPERLESGTINVPGIAGLRAGLAFVRQKGMERILRHEVDVMRQIYRALHRTEGVELFTGEPDGETFAPVVSFRVRGDASEQTAAALTAQGVAVRAGLHCAPSAHAFMGTLESGTVRVCPSAFTTGRDV
;
A
#
# COMPACT_ATOMS: atom_id res chain seq x y z
N VAL A 1 8.78 5.18 -9.35
CA VAL A 1 8.52 4.80 -10.76
C VAL A 1 8.47 6.08 -11.58
N PHE A 2 9.27 6.15 -12.61
CA PHE A 2 9.29 7.22 -13.62
C PHE A 2 8.79 6.59 -14.92
N LEU A 3 7.55 6.87 -15.33
CA LEU A 3 6.88 6.12 -16.40
C LEU A 3 7.69 6.07 -17.71
N GLU A 4 8.26 7.19 -18.13
CA GLU A 4 9.05 7.28 -19.36
C GLU A 4 10.40 6.59 -19.23
N GLU A 5 11.13 6.84 -18.12
CA GLU A 5 12.48 6.29 -17.89
C GLU A 5 12.44 4.78 -17.63
N ASP A 6 11.41 4.30 -16.92
CA ASP A 6 11.22 2.89 -16.60
C ASP A 6 10.50 2.11 -17.71
N GLY A 7 10.08 2.77 -18.79
CA GLY A 7 9.37 2.15 -19.93
C GLY A 7 8.00 1.59 -19.54
N VAL A 8 7.29 2.25 -18.63
CA VAL A 8 5.98 1.79 -18.12
C VAL A 8 4.85 2.44 -18.91
N ASP A 9 4.07 1.64 -19.64
CA ASP A 9 2.91 2.12 -20.41
C ASP A 9 1.69 2.42 -19.53
N TYR A 10 1.46 1.61 -18.49
CA TYR A 10 0.29 1.72 -17.62
C TYR A 10 0.69 1.55 -16.16
N LEU A 11 0.35 2.51 -15.31
CA LEU A 11 0.54 2.45 -13.86
C LEU A 11 -0.80 2.44 -13.14
N CYS A 12 -1.09 1.35 -12.44
CA CYS A 12 -2.23 1.25 -11.52
C CYS A 12 -1.77 1.40 -10.08
N ALA A 13 -2.42 2.23 -9.31
CA ALA A 13 -2.07 2.45 -7.91
C ALA A 13 -3.30 2.48 -6.99
N ALA A 14 -3.08 2.04 -5.74
CA ALA A 14 -4.04 2.12 -4.64
C ALA A 14 -3.65 3.29 -3.70
N PRO A 15 -4.22 4.49 -3.89
CA PRO A 15 -3.77 5.71 -3.22
C PRO A 15 -3.91 5.70 -1.70
N HIS A 16 -4.84 4.91 -1.15
CA HIS A 16 -5.05 4.77 0.30
C HIS A 16 -3.87 4.10 1.05
N LYS A 17 -2.82 3.70 0.34
CA LYS A 17 -1.56 3.20 0.92
C LYS A 17 -0.54 4.33 1.01
N GLY A 18 0.54 4.28 0.25
CA GLY A 18 1.65 5.23 0.30
C GLY A 18 1.33 6.67 -0.14
N LEU A 19 0.15 6.93 -0.71
CA LEU A 19 -0.27 8.28 -1.07
C LEU A 19 -1.22 8.93 -0.04
N TYR A 20 -1.45 8.29 1.09
CA TYR A 20 -2.25 8.82 2.23
C TYR A 20 -3.66 9.32 1.85
N ALA A 21 -4.25 8.75 0.80
CA ALA A 21 -5.59 9.08 0.36
C ALA A 21 -6.66 8.28 1.11
N PRO A 22 -7.94 8.72 1.11
CA PRO A 22 -9.05 7.92 1.58
C PRO A 22 -9.21 6.62 0.75
N MET A 23 -9.81 5.61 1.36
CA MET A 23 -10.23 4.39 0.66
C MET A 23 -11.28 4.68 -0.40
N GLY A 24 -11.43 3.77 -1.38
CA GLY A 24 -12.46 3.88 -2.43
C GLY A 24 -12.03 4.72 -3.63
N THR A 25 -10.73 4.97 -3.78
CA THR A 25 -10.13 5.57 -4.99
C THR A 25 -9.05 4.67 -5.56
N GLY A 26 -8.91 4.69 -6.88
CA GLY A 26 -7.82 4.08 -7.63
C GLY A 26 -7.18 5.12 -8.55
N LEU A 27 -6.00 4.82 -9.07
CA LEU A 27 -5.34 5.59 -10.13
C LEU A 27 -4.99 4.65 -11.27
N LEU A 28 -5.29 5.08 -12.47
CA LEU A 28 -4.68 4.58 -13.71
C LEU A 28 -3.98 5.77 -14.37
N VAL A 29 -2.67 5.68 -14.52
CA VAL A 29 -1.85 6.70 -15.20
C VAL A 29 -1.27 6.08 -16.45
N THR A 30 -1.52 6.72 -17.59
CA THR A 30 -1.05 6.28 -18.91
C THR A 30 -1.07 7.43 -19.90
N ALA A 31 -0.16 7.39 -20.86
CA ALA A 31 -0.20 8.22 -22.06
C ALA A 31 -1.02 7.56 -23.20
N ARG A 32 -1.46 6.30 -23.04
CA ARG A 32 -2.09 5.45 -24.04
C ARG A 32 -3.55 5.09 -23.69
N GLY A 33 -4.24 5.95 -22.93
CA GLY A 33 -5.59 5.67 -22.43
C GLY A 33 -6.62 5.40 -23.54
N GLY A 34 -6.48 6.06 -24.69
CA GLY A 34 -7.36 5.86 -25.85
C GLY A 34 -7.23 4.50 -26.53
N GLU A 35 -6.19 3.70 -26.20
CA GLU A 35 -5.99 2.35 -26.72
C GLU A 35 -6.67 1.27 -25.85
N LEU A 36 -7.21 1.66 -24.69
CA LEU A 36 -7.90 0.73 -23.80
C LEU A 36 -9.37 0.61 -24.16
N ASP A 37 -9.87 -0.61 -24.16
CA ASP A 37 -11.30 -0.87 -24.22
C ASP A 37 -11.97 -0.61 -22.87
N THR A 38 -13.24 -0.22 -22.92
CA THR A 38 -14.07 -0.06 -21.72
C THR A 38 -14.41 -1.43 -21.12
N ILE A 39 -14.29 -1.55 -19.79
CA ILE A 39 -14.72 -2.76 -19.05
C ILE A 39 -16.09 -2.52 -18.39
N LEU A 40 -16.30 -1.28 -17.94
CA LEU A 40 -17.55 -0.83 -17.32
C LEU A 40 -18.06 0.39 -18.08
N GLU A 41 -19.31 0.37 -18.43
CA GLU A 41 -19.99 1.46 -19.13
C GLU A 41 -21.17 1.96 -18.29
N GLY A 42 -21.44 3.26 -18.34
CA GLY A 42 -22.52 3.87 -17.57
C GLY A 42 -22.55 5.38 -17.74
N GLY A 43 -23.57 6.01 -17.19
CA GLY A 43 -23.77 7.44 -17.32
C GLY A 43 -22.59 8.25 -16.77
N THR A 44 -21.89 8.98 -17.64
CA THR A 44 -20.75 9.83 -17.30
C THR A 44 -21.14 11.27 -16.99
N GLY A 45 -22.37 11.66 -17.34
CA GLY A 45 -22.87 13.03 -17.20
C GLY A 45 -22.43 14.01 -18.30
N THR A 46 -21.63 13.56 -19.27
CA THR A 46 -21.06 14.43 -20.33
C THR A 46 -21.82 14.37 -21.65
N ASN A 47 -22.35 13.22 -22.05
CA ASN A 47 -23.07 13.05 -23.32
C ASN A 47 -24.37 12.26 -23.10
N SER A 48 -25.33 12.87 -22.44
CA SER A 48 -26.61 12.21 -22.05
C SER A 48 -27.55 11.82 -23.22
N VAL A 49 -27.24 12.25 -24.43
CA VAL A 49 -28.02 11.91 -25.63
C VAL A 49 -27.55 10.61 -26.29
N SER A 50 -26.25 10.30 -26.13
CA SER A 50 -25.66 9.06 -26.65
C SER A 50 -25.97 7.88 -25.74
N LEU A 51 -26.23 6.71 -26.33
CA LEU A 51 -26.31 5.43 -25.62
C LEU A 51 -24.96 4.73 -25.52
N GLU A 52 -23.91 5.27 -26.15
CA GLU A 52 -22.57 4.73 -26.17
C GLU A 52 -21.67 5.50 -25.19
N GLN A 53 -20.68 4.81 -24.62
CA GLN A 53 -19.67 5.40 -23.78
C GLN A 53 -18.87 6.45 -24.57
N PRO A 54 -18.54 7.63 -23.98
CA PRO A 54 -17.73 8.64 -24.65
C PRO A 54 -16.36 8.09 -25.09
N GLU A 55 -15.84 8.63 -26.18
CA GLU A 55 -14.47 8.30 -26.62
C GLU A 55 -13.40 9.17 -25.96
N GLU A 56 -13.80 10.32 -25.43
CA GLU A 56 -12.90 11.27 -24.79
C GLU A 56 -12.42 10.78 -23.43
N MET A 57 -11.14 11.01 -23.14
CA MET A 57 -10.56 10.78 -21.83
C MET A 57 -10.77 12.01 -20.91
N PRO A 58 -11.00 11.80 -19.62
CA PRO A 58 -11.00 10.53 -18.87
C PRO A 58 -12.33 9.78 -18.91
N GLU A 59 -13.41 10.37 -19.42
CA GLU A 59 -14.79 9.88 -19.38
C GLU A 59 -14.94 8.49 -20.00
N ARG A 60 -14.12 8.16 -21.02
CA ARG A 60 -14.10 6.85 -21.66
C ARG A 60 -13.92 5.71 -20.66
N LEU A 61 -13.07 5.90 -19.65
CA LEU A 61 -12.73 4.87 -18.67
C LEU A 61 -13.39 5.10 -17.30
N GLU A 62 -14.23 6.13 -17.18
CA GLU A 62 -14.97 6.47 -15.96
C GLU A 62 -16.46 6.18 -16.17
N SER A 63 -17.04 5.27 -15.41
CA SER A 63 -18.47 4.97 -15.48
C SER A 63 -19.18 5.38 -14.19
N GLY A 64 -20.34 6.03 -14.33
CA GLY A 64 -21.15 6.48 -13.21
C GLY A 64 -20.61 7.75 -12.54
N THR A 65 -21.17 8.09 -11.37
CA THR A 65 -20.75 9.25 -10.59
C THR A 65 -19.43 8.98 -9.89
N ILE A 66 -18.43 9.77 -10.20
CA ILE A 66 -17.09 9.65 -9.61
C ILE A 66 -17.07 10.01 -8.12
N ASN A 67 -16.15 9.41 -7.36
CA ASN A 67 -15.93 9.68 -5.93
C ASN A 67 -15.19 11.00 -5.71
N VAL A 68 -15.86 12.13 -5.92
CA VAL A 68 -15.29 13.47 -5.77
C VAL A 68 -14.66 13.72 -4.38
N PRO A 69 -15.29 13.34 -3.25
CA PRO A 69 -14.66 13.48 -1.93
C PRO A 69 -13.36 12.68 -1.80
N GLY A 70 -13.33 11.45 -2.32
CA GLY A 70 -12.13 10.62 -2.33
C GLY A 70 -11.01 11.21 -3.19
N ILE A 71 -11.34 11.77 -4.34
CA ILE A 71 -10.38 12.47 -5.23
C ILE A 71 -9.83 13.73 -4.56
N ALA A 72 -10.66 14.50 -3.86
CA ALA A 72 -10.21 15.65 -3.09
C ALA A 72 -9.23 15.24 -1.98
N GLY A 73 -9.51 14.13 -1.29
CA GLY A 73 -8.61 13.53 -0.31
C GLY A 73 -7.30 13.06 -0.92
N LEU A 74 -7.35 12.42 -2.11
CA LEU A 74 -6.15 12.03 -2.86
C LEU A 74 -5.28 13.24 -3.22
N ARG A 75 -5.88 14.34 -3.66
CA ARG A 75 -5.16 15.59 -3.91
C ARG A 75 -4.41 16.07 -2.67
N ALA A 76 -5.05 16.00 -1.50
CA ALA A 76 -4.42 16.38 -0.22
C ALA A 76 -3.27 15.43 0.14
N GLY A 77 -3.44 14.12 -0.03
CA GLY A 77 -2.39 13.12 0.19
C GLY A 77 -1.17 13.34 -0.71
N LEU A 78 -1.40 13.56 -2.01
CA LEU A 78 -0.33 13.90 -2.96
C LEU A 78 0.41 15.18 -2.59
N ALA A 79 -0.33 16.21 -2.16
CA ALA A 79 0.27 17.47 -1.69
C ALA A 79 1.15 17.24 -0.45
N PHE A 80 0.70 16.42 0.51
CA PHE A 80 1.48 16.01 1.68
C PHE A 80 2.77 15.30 1.29
N VAL A 81 2.69 14.26 0.45
CA VAL A 81 3.87 13.50 -0.01
C VAL A 81 4.86 14.41 -0.72
N ARG A 82 4.37 15.28 -1.61
CA ARG A 82 5.20 16.27 -2.32
C ARG A 82 5.88 17.25 -1.37
N GLN A 83 5.16 17.76 -0.38
CA GLN A 83 5.68 18.71 0.61
C GLN A 83 6.74 18.06 1.52
N LYS A 84 6.49 16.84 1.97
CA LYS A 84 7.43 16.12 2.84
C LYS A 84 8.65 15.61 2.09
N GLY A 85 8.49 15.24 0.81
CA GLY A 85 9.49 14.62 -0.04
C GLY A 85 9.54 13.09 0.14
N MET A 86 9.42 12.35 -0.95
CA MET A 86 9.40 10.88 -0.95
C MET A 86 10.64 10.26 -0.31
N GLU A 87 11.82 10.76 -0.66
CA GLU A 87 13.08 10.28 -0.09
C GLU A 87 13.20 10.52 1.43
N ARG A 88 12.62 11.62 1.91
CA ARG A 88 12.62 11.92 3.35
C ARG A 88 11.67 10.98 4.09
N ILE A 89 10.50 10.69 3.51
CA ILE A 89 9.56 9.72 4.05
C ILE A 89 10.22 8.35 4.09
N LEU A 90 10.79 7.88 2.99
CA LEU A 90 11.45 6.58 2.90
C LEU A 90 12.59 6.44 3.92
N ARG A 91 13.47 7.41 4.03
CA ARG A 91 14.57 7.39 5.03
C ARG A 91 14.02 7.28 6.45
N HIS A 92 13.01 8.06 6.78
CA HIS A 92 12.37 8.00 8.10
C HIS A 92 11.79 6.61 8.38
N GLU A 93 11.03 6.06 7.44
CA GLU A 93 10.41 4.74 7.57
C GLU A 93 11.45 3.62 7.67
N VAL A 94 12.55 3.70 6.91
CA VAL A 94 13.67 2.76 6.98
C VAL A 94 14.37 2.85 8.34
N ASP A 95 14.64 4.05 8.84
CA ASP A 95 15.33 4.24 10.14
C ASP A 95 14.48 3.70 11.31
N VAL A 96 13.17 3.95 11.29
CA VAL A 96 12.24 3.40 12.28
C VAL A 96 12.22 1.86 12.19
N MET A 97 12.07 1.33 10.98
CA MET A 97 11.94 -0.11 10.80
C MET A 97 13.23 -0.88 11.12
N ARG A 98 14.39 -0.29 10.87
CA ARG A 98 15.67 -0.87 11.30
C ARG A 98 15.76 -1.05 12.82
N GLN A 99 15.26 -0.09 13.59
CA GLN A 99 15.23 -0.20 15.05
C GLN A 99 14.35 -1.37 15.48
N ILE A 100 13.13 -1.46 14.91
CA ILE A 100 12.20 -2.56 15.18
C ILE A 100 12.79 -3.90 14.74
N TYR A 101 13.34 -3.99 13.53
CA TYR A 101 13.98 -5.20 13.00
C TYR A 101 15.07 -5.72 13.92
N ARG A 102 15.99 -4.84 14.35
CA ARG A 102 17.10 -5.20 15.22
C ARG A 102 16.65 -5.64 16.62
N ALA A 103 15.56 -5.06 17.13
CA ALA A 103 14.96 -5.50 18.39
C ALA A 103 14.35 -6.90 18.23
N LEU A 104 13.53 -7.13 17.21
CA LEU A 104 12.94 -8.42 16.91
C LEU A 104 13.99 -9.51 16.64
N HIS A 105 15.05 -9.17 15.89
CA HIS A 105 16.14 -10.11 15.57
C HIS A 105 16.89 -10.61 16.82
N ARG A 106 16.95 -9.81 17.88
CA ARG A 106 17.58 -10.17 19.16
C ARG A 106 16.62 -10.84 20.14
N THR A 107 15.33 -10.87 19.83
CA THR A 107 14.31 -11.46 20.71
C THR A 107 14.25 -12.96 20.48
N GLU A 108 14.51 -13.74 21.53
CA GLU A 108 14.42 -15.20 21.49
C GLU A 108 12.99 -15.65 21.14
N GLY A 109 12.87 -16.67 20.29
CA GLY A 109 11.58 -17.19 19.84
C GLY A 109 10.96 -16.43 18.67
N VAL A 110 11.51 -15.29 18.24
CA VAL A 110 11.07 -14.56 17.05
C VAL A 110 11.78 -15.09 15.81
N GLU A 111 11.00 -15.30 14.76
CA GLU A 111 11.47 -15.67 13.43
C GLU A 111 11.09 -14.57 12.45
N LEU A 112 12.07 -14.06 11.71
CA LEU A 112 11.92 -12.99 10.72
C LEU A 112 11.87 -13.57 9.31
N PHE A 113 10.96 -13.05 8.47
CA PHE A 113 10.75 -13.48 7.09
C PHE A 113 11.22 -12.46 6.05
N THR A 114 11.79 -11.35 6.51
CA THR A 114 12.35 -10.29 5.66
C THR A 114 13.78 -9.99 6.09
N GLY A 115 14.59 -9.44 5.18
CA GLY A 115 15.89 -8.88 5.52
C GLY A 115 15.78 -7.56 6.27
N GLU A 116 16.92 -7.06 6.78
CA GLU A 116 16.97 -5.73 7.40
C GLU A 116 16.64 -4.65 6.36
N PRO A 117 15.65 -3.79 6.61
CA PRO A 117 15.24 -2.76 5.68
C PRO A 117 16.36 -1.80 5.32
N ASP A 118 16.61 -1.60 4.05
CA ASP A 118 17.63 -0.67 3.51
C ASP A 118 17.04 0.42 2.61
N GLY A 119 15.80 0.22 2.15
CA GLY A 119 15.09 1.11 1.24
C GLY A 119 15.38 0.86 -0.24
N GLU A 120 16.31 -0.05 -0.56
CA GLU A 120 16.68 -0.44 -1.93
C GLU A 120 16.22 -1.87 -2.22
N THR A 121 16.76 -2.84 -1.48
CA THR A 121 16.44 -4.27 -1.61
C THR A 121 15.24 -4.66 -0.76
N PHE A 122 15.18 -4.15 0.47
CA PHE A 122 14.11 -4.43 1.44
C PHE A 122 13.37 -3.14 1.81
N ALA A 123 12.08 -3.12 1.49
CA ALA A 123 11.17 -2.05 1.88
C ALA A 123 11.04 -1.96 3.42
N PRO A 124 10.59 -0.81 3.98
CA PRO A 124 10.38 -0.63 5.42
C PRO A 124 9.14 -1.39 5.93
N VAL A 125 9.11 -2.70 5.71
CA VAL A 125 8.07 -3.63 6.12
C VAL A 125 8.73 -4.85 6.69
N VAL A 126 8.33 -5.27 7.90
CA VAL A 126 8.85 -6.48 8.54
C VAL A 126 7.72 -7.44 8.85
N SER A 127 7.89 -8.69 8.43
CA SER A 127 7.02 -9.79 8.78
C SER A 127 7.77 -10.76 9.70
N PHE A 128 7.12 -11.15 10.78
CA PHE A 128 7.70 -12.04 11.77
C PHE A 128 6.66 -12.99 12.36
N ARG A 129 7.13 -14.01 13.04
CA ARG A 129 6.34 -14.97 13.82
C ARG A 129 6.99 -15.19 15.18
N VAL A 130 6.18 -15.38 16.22
CA VAL A 130 6.65 -15.93 17.51
C VAL A 130 6.45 -17.44 17.48
N ARG A 131 7.47 -18.20 17.81
CA ARG A 131 7.42 -19.66 17.79
C ARG A 131 6.38 -20.18 18.79
N GLY A 132 5.50 -21.02 18.31
CA GLY A 132 4.43 -21.62 19.11
C GLY A 132 3.13 -20.82 19.13
N ASP A 133 3.13 -19.58 18.65
CA ASP A 133 1.94 -18.74 18.60
C ASP A 133 1.36 -18.65 17.17
N ALA A 134 0.06 -18.59 17.07
CA ALA A 134 -0.59 -18.10 15.85
C ALA A 134 -0.39 -16.59 15.71
N SER A 135 -0.31 -16.11 14.47
CA SER A 135 -0.08 -14.68 14.19
C SER A 135 -1.13 -13.78 14.84
N GLU A 136 -2.38 -14.24 14.92
CA GLU A 136 -3.51 -13.52 15.52
C GLU A 136 -3.35 -13.38 17.04
N GLN A 137 -2.79 -14.38 17.72
CA GLN A 137 -2.53 -14.32 19.16
C GLN A 137 -1.45 -13.29 19.48
N THR A 138 -0.34 -13.33 18.73
CA THR A 138 0.73 -12.33 18.85
C THR A 138 0.21 -10.91 18.55
N ALA A 139 -0.60 -10.74 17.50
CA ALA A 139 -1.20 -9.46 17.17
C ALA A 139 -2.16 -8.96 18.25
N ALA A 140 -2.97 -9.85 18.84
CA ALA A 140 -3.86 -9.50 19.94
C ALA A 140 -3.09 -9.04 21.18
N ALA A 141 -1.99 -9.71 21.53
CA ALA A 141 -1.13 -9.33 22.64
C ALA A 141 -0.48 -7.94 22.42
N LEU A 142 0.00 -7.66 21.20
CA LEU A 142 0.55 -6.35 20.83
C LEU A 142 -0.53 -5.25 20.85
N THR A 143 -1.72 -5.55 20.33
CA THR A 143 -2.85 -4.62 20.35
C THR A 143 -3.27 -4.26 21.77
N ALA A 144 -3.25 -5.21 22.70
CA ALA A 144 -3.51 -4.97 24.11
C ALA A 144 -2.49 -4.01 24.76
N GLN A 145 -1.30 -3.88 24.19
CA GLN A 145 -0.28 -2.92 24.59
C GLN A 145 -0.34 -1.59 23.78
N GLY A 146 -1.36 -1.42 22.95
CA GLY A 146 -1.53 -0.22 22.13
C GLY A 146 -0.74 -0.21 20.82
N VAL A 147 -0.13 -1.35 20.43
CA VAL A 147 0.63 -1.47 19.18
C VAL A 147 -0.26 -1.99 18.06
N ALA A 148 -0.51 -1.17 17.05
CA ALA A 148 -1.30 -1.54 15.88
C ALA A 148 -0.45 -2.32 14.87
N VAL A 149 -0.78 -3.59 14.68
CA VAL A 149 -0.12 -4.50 13.71
C VAL A 149 -1.18 -5.23 12.88
N ARG A 150 -0.75 -5.94 11.86
CA ARG A 150 -1.63 -6.81 11.09
C ARG A 150 -1.14 -8.25 11.14
N ALA A 151 -2.06 -9.19 11.42
CA ALA A 151 -1.82 -10.63 11.36
C ALA A 151 -2.41 -11.26 10.10
N GLY A 152 -1.98 -12.50 9.78
CA GLY A 152 -2.52 -13.36 8.74
C GLY A 152 -1.69 -13.39 7.46
N LEU A 153 -2.35 -13.58 6.32
CA LEU A 153 -1.68 -13.81 5.02
C LEU A 153 -1.43 -12.56 4.19
N HIS A 154 -1.85 -11.37 4.64
CA HIS A 154 -1.56 -10.07 4.01
C HIS A 154 -1.90 -9.96 2.52
N CYS A 155 -2.92 -10.71 2.03
CA CYS A 155 -3.29 -10.82 0.62
C CYS A 155 -2.17 -11.43 -0.26
N ALA A 156 -1.28 -12.24 0.31
CA ALA A 156 -0.12 -12.82 -0.36
C ALA A 156 0.01 -14.35 -0.12
N PRO A 157 -1.02 -15.15 -0.42
CA PRO A 157 -1.00 -16.59 -0.10
C PRO A 157 0.16 -17.34 -0.76
N SER A 158 0.55 -16.96 -1.98
CA SER A 158 1.69 -17.59 -2.67
C SER A 158 3.01 -17.33 -1.97
N ALA A 159 3.24 -16.12 -1.44
CA ALA A 159 4.42 -15.81 -0.65
C ALA A 159 4.43 -16.61 0.65
N HIS A 160 3.29 -16.72 1.33
CA HIS A 160 3.16 -17.55 2.54
C HIS A 160 3.37 -19.04 2.29
N ALA A 161 2.90 -19.57 1.14
CA ALA A 161 3.17 -20.94 0.71
C ALA A 161 4.68 -21.16 0.50
N PHE A 162 5.36 -20.24 -0.18
CA PHE A 162 6.81 -20.31 -0.40
C PHE A 162 7.60 -20.24 0.91
N MET A 163 7.19 -19.40 1.85
CA MET A 163 7.85 -19.19 3.15
C MET A 163 7.45 -20.23 4.21
N GLY A 164 6.55 -21.18 3.91
CA GLY A 164 6.07 -22.17 4.87
C GLY A 164 5.23 -21.60 6.01
N THR A 165 4.56 -20.48 5.79
CA THR A 165 3.74 -19.76 6.79
C THR A 165 2.26 -19.70 6.44
N LEU A 166 1.81 -20.55 5.52
CA LEU A 166 0.43 -20.50 5.02
C LEU A 166 -0.61 -20.77 6.13
N GLU A 167 -0.31 -21.71 7.05
CA GLU A 167 -1.21 -22.08 8.14
C GLU A 167 -1.08 -21.13 9.36
N SER A 168 0.14 -20.67 9.65
CA SER A 168 0.40 -19.83 10.82
C SER A 168 0.16 -18.35 10.59
N GLY A 169 0.17 -17.90 9.34
CA GLY A 169 0.29 -16.49 9.02
C GLY A 169 1.58 -15.88 9.54
N THR A 170 1.68 -14.57 9.47
CA THR A 170 2.73 -13.76 10.11
C THR A 170 2.14 -12.49 10.71
N VAL A 171 2.84 -11.88 11.64
CA VAL A 171 2.58 -10.51 12.08
C VAL A 171 3.39 -9.57 11.22
N ARG A 172 2.75 -8.54 10.68
CA ARG A 172 3.40 -7.51 9.86
C ARG A 172 3.40 -6.18 10.54
N VAL A 173 4.56 -5.57 10.62
CA VAL A 173 4.79 -4.19 11.08
C VAL A 173 5.17 -3.33 9.87
N CYS A 174 4.58 -2.14 9.79
CA CYS A 174 4.83 -1.21 8.71
C CYS A 174 4.72 0.22 9.29
N PRO A 175 5.79 1.00 9.30
CA PRO A 175 5.75 2.38 9.75
C PRO A 175 5.11 3.28 8.70
N SER A 176 4.94 4.53 9.04
CA SER A 176 4.50 5.59 8.14
C SER A 176 5.27 6.87 8.42
N ALA A 177 5.05 7.91 7.59
CA ALA A 177 5.60 9.24 7.84
C ALA A 177 5.18 9.85 9.19
N PHE A 178 4.19 9.27 9.87
CA PHE A 178 3.67 9.72 11.16
C PHE A 178 4.18 8.90 12.35
N THR A 179 4.85 7.79 12.12
CA THR A 179 5.40 6.95 13.19
C THR A 179 6.50 7.70 13.94
N THR A 180 6.42 7.72 15.24
CA THR A 180 7.37 8.43 16.12
C THR A 180 8.24 7.47 16.90
N GLY A 181 9.33 7.98 17.52
CA GLY A 181 10.16 7.18 18.41
C GLY A 181 9.46 6.72 19.71
N ARG A 182 8.20 7.14 19.95
CA ARG A 182 7.39 6.63 21.06
C ARG A 182 6.61 5.38 20.68
N ASP A 183 6.46 5.15 19.37
CA ASP A 183 5.72 4.02 18.82
C ASP A 183 6.64 2.79 18.62
N VAL A 184 7.94 2.97 18.83
CA VAL A 184 9.01 1.97 18.73
C VAL A 184 9.46 1.52 20.11
#